data_e23630517fa7286f260aadde61346438
#
_entry.id   e23630517fa7286f260aadde61346438
#
_cell.length_a   1.000
_cell.length_b   1.000
_cell.length_c   1.000
_cell.angle_alpha   90.00
_cell.angle_beta   90.00
_cell.angle_gamma   90.00
#
_symmetry.space_group_name_H-M   'P 1'
#
loop_
_entity.id
_entity.type
_entity.pdbx_description
1 polymer ?
#
loop_
_entity_poly.entity_id
_entity_poly.type
_entity_poly.pdbx_seq_one_letter_code
_entity_poly.pdbx_strand_id
1 'polypeptide(L)'
;MTREKISPLSTFMNPNQIQQKRGNNWYFHYYNYLCSLTYQLFEWEGLPPSIDPRYLEICLHQLGFVGFYKDPIKNYIVTQGTSKGMIDHYMLPTEFQANSVNYHESFNVYNYTDMDLTEFERENYGVVIFNNDLHFPTMPSLEMFASDLTELKEIIHVNQNAQKTPFFIATNDRKKLSALNIFNQMEGNATAIVIDEEFDMDKSIKVFSTNAPYVVDKLTTQRTHVWNEVMTFLGIKNANVEKRERMITDEVESNNEQIEASANIFLKARQEACDRINTLYPELNVSVKLRDSIVEEFNRQTNTFGVGDDDE
;
A
#
# COMPACT_ATOMS: atom_id res chain seq x y z
N MET A 1 32.82 11.70 3.39
CA MET A 1 31.55 11.62 2.67
C MET A 1 30.88 10.31 3.07
N THR A 2 29.99 10.36 4.03
CA THR A 2 29.19 9.20 4.48
C THR A 2 28.17 8.89 3.40
N ARG A 3 28.29 7.76 2.72
CA ARG A 3 27.24 7.24 1.85
C ARG A 3 26.01 6.97 2.73
N GLU A 4 25.01 7.81 2.67
CA GLU A 4 23.69 7.48 3.22
C GLU A 4 23.24 6.16 2.59
N LYS A 5 22.93 5.18 3.44
CA LYS A 5 22.32 3.92 2.99
C LYS A 5 20.92 4.24 2.48
N ILE A 6 20.81 4.41 1.18
CA ILE A 6 19.51 4.58 0.50
C ILE A 6 18.78 3.24 0.63
N SER A 7 17.60 3.22 1.25
CA SER A 7 16.79 2.00 1.27
C SER A 7 16.35 1.65 -0.16
N PRO A 8 16.19 0.36 -0.51
CA PRO A 8 15.73 -0.03 -1.85
C PRO A 8 14.44 0.67 -2.29
N LEU A 9 13.53 0.93 -1.37
CA LEU A 9 12.27 1.68 -1.60
C LEU A 9 12.50 3.14 -1.96
N SER A 10 13.57 3.78 -1.47
CA SER A 10 13.88 5.18 -1.81
C SER A 10 14.43 5.35 -3.21
N THR A 11 14.88 4.27 -3.86
CA THR A 11 15.41 4.32 -5.23
C THR A 11 14.30 4.60 -6.25
N PHE A 12 13.06 4.23 -5.95
CA PHE A 12 11.89 4.42 -6.81
C PHE A 12 11.10 5.69 -6.51
N MET A 13 11.35 6.35 -5.39
CA MET A 13 10.70 7.61 -5.05
C MET A 13 11.58 8.80 -5.45
N ASN A 14 10.96 9.82 -6.06
CA ASN A 14 11.65 11.06 -6.33
C ASN A 14 12.20 11.66 -5.03
N PRO A 15 13.52 11.95 -4.92
CA PRO A 15 14.11 12.50 -3.70
C PRO A 15 13.43 13.76 -3.17
N ASN A 16 12.90 14.60 -4.07
CA ASN A 16 12.16 15.81 -3.69
C ASN A 16 10.81 15.48 -3.04
N GLN A 17 10.13 14.40 -3.48
CA GLN A 17 8.90 13.93 -2.85
C GLN A 17 9.17 13.37 -1.46
N ILE A 18 10.28 12.65 -1.30
CA ILE A 18 10.69 12.13 0.02
C ILE A 18 10.98 13.30 0.99
N GLN A 19 11.64 14.34 0.53
CA GLN A 19 11.95 15.52 1.37
C GLN A 19 10.70 16.30 1.79
N GLN A 20 9.77 16.55 0.87
CA GLN A 20 8.50 17.22 1.18
C GLN A 20 7.63 16.42 2.17
N LYS A 21 7.69 15.09 2.09
CA LYS A 21 6.90 14.18 2.92
C LYS A 21 7.59 13.76 4.22
N ARG A 22 8.88 14.08 4.42
CA ARG A 22 9.64 13.77 5.65
C ARG A 22 9.05 14.39 6.93
N GLY A 23 8.36 15.50 6.82
CA GLY A 23 7.63 16.12 7.94
C GLY A 23 6.35 15.41 8.31
N ASN A 24 5.86 14.51 7.47
CA ASN A 24 4.58 13.83 7.66
C ASN A 24 4.76 12.33 7.92
N ASN A 25 5.00 11.99 9.18
CA ASN A 25 5.18 10.60 9.61
C ASN A 25 3.97 9.70 9.30
N TRP A 26 2.75 10.26 9.23
CA TRP A 26 1.53 9.51 8.95
C TRP A 26 1.48 9.03 7.50
N TYR A 27 1.92 9.86 6.54
CA TYR A 27 1.99 9.47 5.16
C TYR A 27 2.89 8.24 4.96
N PHE A 28 4.11 8.27 5.51
CA PHE A 28 5.03 7.14 5.42
C PHE A 28 4.51 5.91 6.12
N HIS A 29 3.81 6.08 7.24
CA HIS A 29 3.18 4.97 7.94
C HIS A 29 2.13 4.28 7.06
N TYR A 30 1.16 5.03 6.51
CA TYR A 30 0.11 4.47 5.66
C TYR A 30 0.70 3.90 4.37
N TYR A 31 1.56 4.63 3.69
CA TYR A 31 2.18 4.19 2.45
C TYR A 31 2.96 2.87 2.62
N ASN A 32 3.86 2.80 3.60
CA ASN A 32 4.63 1.60 3.85
C ASN A 32 3.75 0.41 4.26
N TYR A 33 2.69 0.67 5.01
CA TYR A 33 1.76 -0.37 5.42
C TYR A 33 0.98 -0.91 4.22
N LEU A 34 0.44 -0.04 3.37
CA LEU A 34 -0.25 -0.43 2.14
C LEU A 34 0.68 -1.18 1.18
N CYS A 35 1.91 -0.71 0.98
CA CYS A 35 2.91 -1.44 0.19
C CYS A 35 3.17 -2.84 0.75
N SER A 36 3.30 -2.96 2.08
CA SER A 36 3.56 -4.25 2.72
C SER A 36 2.41 -5.23 2.55
N LEU A 37 1.17 -4.76 2.60
CA LEU A 37 -0.01 -5.57 2.30
C LEU A 37 0.00 -6.01 0.82
N THR A 38 0.25 -5.08 -0.08
CA THR A 38 0.21 -5.30 -1.53
C THR A 38 1.23 -6.34 -1.99
N TYR A 39 2.48 -6.28 -1.47
CA TYR A 39 3.52 -7.26 -1.84
C TYR A 39 3.29 -8.67 -1.28
N GLN A 40 2.31 -8.85 -0.41
CA GLN A 40 1.99 -10.14 0.19
C GLN A 40 0.69 -10.76 -0.33
N LEU A 41 0.02 -10.12 -1.30
CA LEU A 41 -1.27 -10.57 -1.81
C LEU A 41 -1.19 -11.93 -2.48
N PHE A 42 -0.10 -12.19 -3.21
CA PHE A 42 0.05 -13.38 -4.06
C PHE A 42 1.08 -14.34 -3.51
N GLU A 43 0.81 -15.61 -3.71
CA GLU A 43 1.72 -16.71 -3.43
C GLU A 43 2.07 -17.41 -4.74
N TRP A 44 3.35 -17.44 -5.04
CA TRP A 44 3.90 -18.11 -6.21
C TRP A 44 4.39 -19.49 -5.83
N GLU A 45 3.98 -20.49 -6.60
CA GLU A 45 4.39 -21.88 -6.45
C GLU A 45 5.20 -22.33 -7.68
N GLY A 46 6.14 -23.24 -7.48
CA GLY A 46 6.94 -23.79 -8.57
C GLY A 46 7.97 -22.84 -9.20
N LEU A 47 8.20 -21.67 -8.60
CA LEU A 47 9.26 -20.77 -9.06
C LEU A 47 10.65 -21.43 -8.87
N PRO A 48 11.58 -21.24 -9.84
CA PRO A 48 12.96 -21.63 -9.67
C PRO A 48 13.60 -21.01 -8.41
N PRO A 49 14.51 -21.75 -7.71
CA PRO A 49 15.14 -21.25 -6.49
C PRO A 49 15.98 -19.98 -6.67
N SER A 50 16.34 -19.64 -7.91
CA SER A 50 17.09 -18.43 -8.28
C SER A 50 16.22 -17.16 -8.27
N ILE A 51 14.90 -17.27 -8.14
CA ILE A 51 13.95 -16.16 -8.20
C ILE A 51 13.44 -15.81 -6.80
N ASP A 52 13.55 -14.53 -6.43
CA ASP A 52 12.93 -13.98 -5.23
C ASP A 52 11.49 -13.52 -5.56
N PRO A 53 10.43 -14.22 -5.06
CA PRO A 53 9.04 -13.84 -5.31
C PRO A 53 8.71 -12.44 -4.79
N ARG A 54 9.37 -12.01 -3.71
CA ARG A 54 9.20 -10.66 -3.16
C ARG A 54 9.67 -9.59 -4.14
N TYR A 55 10.81 -9.80 -4.79
CA TYR A 55 11.34 -8.86 -5.79
C TYR A 55 10.43 -8.81 -7.02
N LEU A 56 9.90 -9.96 -7.44
CA LEU A 56 8.94 -10.05 -8.53
C LEU A 56 7.72 -9.17 -8.26
N GLU A 57 7.07 -9.32 -7.10
CA GLU A 57 5.90 -8.51 -6.73
C GLU A 57 6.24 -7.03 -6.56
N ILE A 58 7.42 -6.69 -6.02
CA ILE A 58 7.86 -5.29 -5.96
C ILE A 58 7.92 -4.68 -7.37
N CYS A 59 8.52 -5.37 -8.33
CA CYS A 59 8.62 -4.87 -9.71
C CYS A 59 7.22 -4.72 -10.35
N LEU A 60 6.34 -5.70 -10.20
CA LEU A 60 4.99 -5.64 -10.74
C LEU A 60 4.21 -4.45 -10.21
N HIS A 61 4.21 -4.24 -8.89
CA HIS A 61 3.46 -3.16 -8.30
C HIS A 61 4.09 -1.77 -8.50
N GLN A 62 5.41 -1.67 -8.63
CA GLN A 62 6.12 -0.40 -8.80
C GLN A 62 6.28 0.02 -10.26
N LEU A 63 6.53 -0.93 -11.15
CA LEU A 63 6.82 -0.66 -12.56
C LEU A 63 5.67 -1.07 -13.48
N GLY A 64 4.77 -1.95 -13.05
CA GLY A 64 3.68 -2.50 -13.84
C GLY A 64 4.04 -3.77 -14.59
N PHE A 65 5.31 -4.11 -14.69
CA PHE A 65 5.78 -5.30 -15.40
C PHE A 65 7.19 -5.73 -14.96
N VAL A 66 7.57 -6.96 -15.28
CA VAL A 66 8.89 -7.52 -15.01
C VAL A 66 9.23 -8.57 -16.07
N GLY A 67 10.51 -8.68 -16.44
CA GLY A 67 10.98 -9.69 -17.37
C GLY A 67 11.39 -10.97 -16.65
N PHE A 68 10.91 -12.12 -17.14
CA PHE A 68 11.28 -13.46 -16.73
C PHE A 68 11.98 -14.17 -17.90
N TYR A 69 13.20 -14.61 -17.74
CA TYR A 69 13.95 -15.30 -18.80
C TYR A 69 14.99 -16.25 -18.25
N LYS A 70 15.50 -17.13 -19.12
CA LYS A 70 16.58 -18.06 -18.80
C LYS A 70 17.90 -17.49 -19.30
N ASP A 71 18.82 -17.20 -18.39
CA ASP A 71 20.21 -16.88 -18.76
C ASP A 71 20.94 -18.18 -19.10
N PRO A 72 21.55 -18.33 -20.27
CA PRO A 72 22.28 -19.54 -20.65
C PRO A 72 23.35 -19.98 -19.67
N ILE A 73 23.89 -19.04 -18.88
CA ILE A 73 24.98 -19.30 -17.94
C ILE A 73 24.51 -19.45 -16.49
N LYS A 74 23.37 -18.84 -16.11
CA LYS A 74 23.03 -18.58 -14.69
C LYS A 74 21.71 -19.11 -14.20
N ASN A 75 20.89 -19.73 -15.03
CA ASN A 75 19.55 -20.18 -14.67
C ASN A 75 18.43 -19.15 -14.96
N TYR A 76 17.27 -19.35 -14.35
CA TYR A 76 16.11 -18.45 -14.48
C TYR A 76 16.30 -17.19 -13.69
N ILE A 77 15.92 -16.06 -14.29
CA ILE A 77 16.11 -14.73 -13.71
C ILE A 77 14.85 -13.91 -13.88
N VAL A 78 14.56 -13.10 -12.88
CA VAL A 78 13.57 -12.02 -12.94
C VAL A 78 14.30 -10.68 -12.83
N THR A 79 14.07 -9.80 -13.80
CA THR A 79 14.71 -8.46 -13.80
C THR A 79 13.73 -7.37 -14.15
N GLN A 80 13.94 -6.20 -13.56
CA GLN A 80 13.37 -4.97 -14.08
C GLN A 80 13.99 -4.63 -15.45
N GLY A 81 13.28 -3.88 -16.26
CA GLY A 81 13.79 -3.50 -17.56
C GLY A 81 12.85 -2.55 -18.29
N THR A 82 13.00 -2.48 -19.60
CA THR A 82 12.16 -1.64 -20.46
C THR A 82 11.71 -2.43 -21.68
N SER A 83 10.49 -2.19 -22.12
CA SER A 83 10.02 -2.66 -23.42
C SER A 83 10.88 -2.07 -24.53
N LYS A 84 11.28 -2.92 -25.49
CA LYS A 84 12.08 -2.57 -26.65
C LYS A 84 11.48 -3.23 -27.88
N GLY A 85 12.00 -2.90 -29.04
CA GLY A 85 11.52 -3.42 -30.32
C GLY A 85 10.21 -2.76 -30.75
N MET A 86 9.42 -3.52 -31.50
CA MET A 86 8.11 -3.08 -31.98
C MET A 86 7.01 -3.58 -31.06
N ILE A 87 5.83 -3.01 -31.18
CA ILE A 87 4.63 -3.50 -30.52
C ILE A 87 3.92 -4.40 -31.52
N ASP A 88 3.52 -5.60 -31.12
CA ASP A 88 2.73 -6.51 -31.94
C ASP A 88 1.27 -6.01 -32.11
N HIS A 89 0.48 -6.74 -32.85
CA HIS A 89 -0.93 -6.38 -33.13
C HIS A 89 -1.86 -6.55 -31.90
N TYR A 90 -1.39 -7.18 -30.83
CA TYR A 90 -2.07 -7.24 -29.54
C TYR A 90 -1.57 -6.17 -28.55
N MET A 91 -0.77 -5.21 -29.02
CA MET A 91 -0.15 -4.14 -28.21
C MET A 91 0.87 -4.66 -27.18
N LEU A 92 1.43 -5.85 -27.41
CA LEU A 92 2.46 -6.42 -26.55
C LEU A 92 3.86 -6.11 -27.11
N PRO A 93 4.88 -5.91 -26.24
CA PRO A 93 6.25 -5.67 -26.70
C PRO A 93 6.83 -6.94 -27.34
N THR A 94 7.63 -6.78 -28.39
CA THR A 94 8.32 -7.89 -29.05
C THR A 94 9.69 -8.18 -28.47
N GLU A 95 10.30 -7.19 -27.81
CA GLU A 95 11.59 -7.33 -27.14
C GLU A 95 11.55 -6.69 -25.74
N PHE A 96 12.35 -7.23 -24.84
CA PHE A 96 12.54 -6.69 -23.51
C PHE A 96 14.03 -6.50 -23.25
N GLN A 97 14.41 -5.31 -22.81
CA GLN A 97 15.76 -4.98 -22.36
C GLN A 97 15.83 -5.10 -20.85
N ALA A 98 16.52 -6.13 -20.36
CA ALA A 98 16.83 -6.24 -18.94
C ALA A 98 17.75 -5.10 -18.49
N ASN A 99 17.46 -4.49 -17.36
CA ASN A 99 18.21 -3.37 -16.83
C ASN A 99 18.52 -3.57 -15.35
N SER A 100 19.58 -4.31 -15.09
CA SER A 100 20.09 -4.60 -13.75
C SER A 100 21.60 -4.46 -13.72
N VAL A 101 22.19 -4.35 -12.54
CA VAL A 101 23.63 -4.16 -12.35
C VAL A 101 24.49 -5.24 -13.05
N ASN A 102 23.97 -6.45 -13.13
CA ASN A 102 24.68 -7.58 -13.71
C ASN A 102 24.05 -8.12 -15.01
N TYR A 103 22.93 -7.53 -15.47
CA TYR A 103 22.14 -8.02 -16.59
C TYR A 103 21.66 -6.85 -17.44
N HIS A 104 22.27 -6.73 -18.64
CA HIS A 104 21.91 -5.70 -19.63
C HIS A 104 21.53 -6.36 -20.97
N GLU A 105 21.07 -7.60 -20.94
CA GLU A 105 20.74 -8.36 -22.12
C GLU A 105 19.33 -8.06 -22.60
N SER A 106 19.13 -8.17 -23.90
CA SER A 106 17.78 -8.12 -24.52
C SER A 106 17.36 -9.54 -24.84
N PHE A 107 16.09 -9.83 -24.65
CA PHE A 107 15.49 -11.06 -25.12
C PHE A 107 14.19 -10.78 -25.89
N ASN A 108 13.82 -11.71 -26.78
CA ASN A 108 12.54 -11.67 -27.47
C ASN A 108 11.42 -12.04 -26.49
N VAL A 109 10.33 -11.31 -26.54
CA VAL A 109 9.19 -11.61 -25.67
C VAL A 109 8.32 -12.68 -26.31
N TYR A 110 8.10 -13.77 -25.59
CA TYR A 110 7.18 -14.83 -25.98
C TYR A 110 5.73 -14.37 -25.81
N ASN A 111 5.06 -14.20 -26.95
CA ASN A 111 3.69 -13.74 -27.06
C ASN A 111 2.80 -14.78 -27.74
N TYR A 112 1.51 -14.51 -27.87
CA TYR A 112 0.51 -15.39 -28.49
C TYR A 112 0.78 -15.72 -29.98
N THR A 113 1.67 -14.97 -30.62
CA THR A 113 2.05 -15.18 -32.01
C THR A 113 3.19 -16.17 -32.21
N ASP A 114 3.85 -16.58 -31.15
CA ASP A 114 5.12 -17.31 -31.17
C ASP A 114 4.94 -18.81 -30.85
N MET A 115 3.77 -19.38 -31.14
CA MET A 115 3.41 -20.76 -30.74
C MET A 115 4.27 -21.87 -31.38
N ASP A 116 4.90 -21.61 -32.51
CA ASP A 116 5.63 -22.62 -33.30
C ASP A 116 7.16 -22.55 -33.15
N LEU A 117 7.67 -22.03 -32.03
CA LEU A 117 9.11 -21.92 -31.81
C LEU A 117 9.77 -23.28 -31.66
N THR A 118 10.89 -23.48 -32.35
CA THR A 118 11.77 -24.61 -32.13
C THR A 118 12.49 -24.48 -30.79
N GLU A 119 12.99 -25.62 -30.24
CA GLU A 119 13.72 -25.65 -28.96
C GLU A 119 14.93 -24.72 -28.95
N PHE A 120 15.63 -24.58 -30.07
CA PHE A 120 16.77 -23.68 -30.22
C PHE A 120 16.37 -22.19 -30.21
N GLU A 121 15.23 -21.85 -30.81
CA GLU A 121 14.72 -20.47 -30.80
C GLU A 121 14.28 -20.03 -29.42
N ARG A 122 13.73 -20.95 -28.61
CA ARG A 122 13.27 -20.68 -27.23
C ARG A 122 14.36 -20.15 -26.32
N GLU A 123 15.63 -20.48 -26.56
CA GLU A 123 16.76 -20.00 -25.73
C GLU A 123 16.89 -18.48 -25.69
N ASN A 124 16.41 -17.78 -26.73
CA ASN A 124 16.48 -16.32 -26.83
C ASN A 124 15.18 -15.63 -26.44
N TYR A 125 14.19 -16.38 -25.95
CA TYR A 125 12.91 -15.85 -25.55
C TYR A 125 12.75 -15.81 -24.03
N GLY A 126 11.95 -14.86 -23.59
CA GLY A 126 11.52 -14.72 -22.21
C GLY A 126 10.05 -14.29 -22.16
N VAL A 127 9.52 -14.20 -20.97
CA VAL A 127 8.13 -13.76 -20.74
C VAL A 127 8.15 -12.45 -20.00
N VAL A 128 7.34 -11.50 -20.44
CA VAL A 128 7.04 -10.30 -19.61
C VAL A 128 5.80 -10.59 -18.79
N ILE A 129 5.95 -10.52 -17.48
CA ILE A 129 4.86 -10.62 -16.52
C ILE A 129 4.30 -9.22 -16.31
N PHE A 130 3.01 -9.03 -16.45
CA PHE A 130 2.33 -7.76 -16.22
C PHE A 130 1.59 -7.76 -14.88
N ASN A 131 1.44 -6.57 -14.30
CA ASN A 131 0.71 -6.38 -13.06
C ASN A 131 -0.81 -6.50 -13.24
N ASN A 132 -1.31 -6.04 -14.39
CA ASN A 132 -2.71 -6.07 -14.79
C ASN A 132 -2.82 -5.92 -16.32
N ASP A 133 -4.02 -6.04 -16.86
CA ASP A 133 -4.29 -5.93 -18.30
C ASP A 133 -3.94 -4.56 -18.91
N LEU A 134 -3.86 -3.51 -18.09
CA LEU A 134 -3.46 -2.17 -18.52
C LEU A 134 -1.93 -1.96 -18.46
N HIS A 135 -1.19 -2.90 -17.92
CA HIS A 135 0.27 -2.84 -17.71
C HIS A 135 0.73 -1.69 -16.79
N PHE A 136 -0.16 -1.18 -15.93
CA PHE A 136 0.14 -0.06 -15.05
C PHE A 136 0.60 -0.50 -13.63
N PRO A 137 1.46 0.30 -13.00
CA PRO A 137 1.85 0.09 -11.62
C PRO A 137 0.71 0.41 -10.65
N THR A 138 0.71 -0.25 -9.49
CA THR A 138 -0.27 -0.02 -8.41
C THR A 138 0.13 1.16 -7.51
N MET A 139 1.43 1.48 -7.45
CA MET A 139 1.97 2.48 -6.51
C MET A 139 1.31 3.85 -6.58
N PRO A 140 1.00 4.44 -7.75
CA PRO A 140 0.34 5.74 -7.81
C PRO A 140 -1.01 5.78 -7.08
N SER A 141 -1.80 4.68 -7.16
CA SER A 141 -3.06 4.57 -6.42
C SER A 141 -2.82 4.47 -4.92
N LEU A 142 -1.81 3.71 -4.47
CA LEU A 142 -1.47 3.61 -3.06
C LEU A 142 -0.94 4.93 -2.48
N GLU A 143 -0.20 5.71 -3.27
CA GLU A 143 0.23 7.06 -2.88
C GLU A 143 -0.96 8.00 -2.67
N MET A 144 -1.94 7.96 -3.56
CA MET A 144 -3.18 8.73 -3.44
C MET A 144 -3.93 8.36 -2.15
N PHE A 145 -4.19 7.07 -1.92
CA PHE A 145 -4.88 6.60 -0.71
C PHE A 145 -4.11 6.91 0.57
N ALA A 146 -2.79 6.77 0.58
CA ALA A 146 -1.96 7.13 1.72
C ALA A 146 -2.04 8.64 2.02
N SER A 147 -2.15 9.47 0.98
CA SER A 147 -2.36 10.91 1.12
C SER A 147 -3.70 11.23 1.76
N ASP A 148 -4.79 10.63 1.28
CA ASP A 148 -6.15 10.83 1.79
C ASP A 148 -6.28 10.40 3.26
N LEU A 149 -5.75 9.22 3.59
CA LEU A 149 -5.72 8.73 4.98
C LEU A 149 -4.92 9.65 5.90
N THR A 150 -3.84 10.23 5.39
CA THR A 150 -3.01 11.18 6.11
C THR A 150 -3.75 12.47 6.37
N GLU A 151 -4.38 13.05 5.34
CA GLU A 151 -5.14 14.28 5.46
C GLU A 151 -6.28 14.14 6.49
N LEU A 152 -7.04 13.05 6.42
CA LEU A 152 -8.09 12.75 7.40
C LEU A 152 -7.53 12.64 8.82
N LYS A 153 -6.35 12.01 8.99
CA LYS A 153 -5.70 11.90 10.29
C LYS A 153 -5.24 13.24 10.83
N GLU A 154 -4.73 14.12 9.97
CA GLU A 154 -4.33 15.48 10.33
C GLU A 154 -5.54 16.33 10.73
N ILE A 155 -6.64 16.28 9.96
CA ILE A 155 -7.87 17.00 10.28
C ILE A 155 -8.44 16.54 11.62
N ILE A 156 -8.46 15.21 11.88
CA ILE A 156 -8.85 14.66 13.18
C ILE A 156 -8.00 15.26 14.30
N HIS A 157 -6.68 15.28 14.13
CA HIS A 157 -5.75 15.81 15.13
C HIS A 157 -5.97 17.31 15.36
N VAL A 158 -6.15 18.10 14.30
CA VAL A 158 -6.46 19.55 14.40
C VAL A 158 -7.78 19.77 15.13
N ASN A 159 -8.82 18.97 14.79
CA ASN A 159 -10.12 19.09 15.45
C ASN A 159 -10.05 18.71 16.93
N GLN A 160 -9.31 17.66 17.29
CA GLN A 160 -9.04 17.30 18.67
C GLN A 160 -8.31 18.41 19.44
N ASN A 161 -7.30 19.04 18.80
CA ASN A 161 -6.58 20.17 19.40
C ASN A 161 -7.45 21.41 19.53
N ALA A 162 -8.38 21.65 18.61
CA ALA A 162 -9.32 22.76 18.70
C ALA A 162 -10.33 22.60 19.85
N GLN A 163 -10.54 21.39 20.36
CA GLN A 163 -11.34 21.14 21.56
C GLN A 163 -10.56 21.45 22.86
N LYS A 164 -9.23 21.51 22.81
CA LYS A 164 -8.45 22.02 23.94
C LYS A 164 -8.70 23.52 24.02
N THR A 165 -9.10 24.00 25.18
CA THR A 165 -9.35 25.43 25.40
C THR A 165 -8.04 26.21 25.18
N PRO A 166 -7.93 27.05 24.14
CA PRO A 166 -6.72 27.85 23.96
C PRO A 166 -6.65 28.93 25.00
N PHE A 167 -5.55 28.97 25.73
CA PHE A 167 -5.24 30.01 26.68
C PHE A 167 -4.29 31.03 26.06
N PHE A 168 -4.63 32.30 26.16
CA PHE A 168 -3.73 33.39 25.84
C PHE A 168 -3.23 34.00 27.10
N ILE A 169 -1.93 33.93 27.32
CA ILE A 169 -1.31 34.52 28.49
C ILE A 169 -0.63 35.82 28.06
N ALA A 170 -1.24 36.94 28.37
CA ALA A 170 -0.66 38.24 28.13
C ALA A 170 0.29 38.58 29.31
N THR A 171 1.58 38.65 29.06
CA THR A 171 2.58 38.90 30.09
C THR A 171 3.66 39.84 29.56
N ASN A 172 4.35 40.53 30.48
CA ASN A 172 5.53 41.30 30.15
C ASN A 172 6.78 40.40 30.17
N ASP A 173 7.89 40.88 29.62
CA ASP A 173 9.12 40.09 29.45
C ASP A 173 9.68 39.50 30.75
N ARG A 174 9.41 40.16 31.91
CA ARG A 174 9.88 39.65 33.23
C ARG A 174 9.13 38.42 33.72
N LYS A 175 7.86 38.26 33.32
CA LYS A 175 6.98 37.14 33.75
C LYS A 175 6.83 36.07 32.68
N LYS A 176 7.48 36.23 31.52
CA LYS A 176 7.35 35.32 30.38
C LYS A 176 7.76 33.88 30.71
N LEU A 177 8.81 33.71 31.50
CA LEU A 177 9.30 32.39 31.91
C LEU A 177 8.30 31.66 32.83
N SER A 178 7.70 32.39 33.79
CA SER A 178 6.66 31.84 34.66
C SER A 178 5.40 31.46 33.88
N ALA A 179 4.97 32.27 32.93
CA ALA A 179 3.85 31.97 32.05
C ALA A 179 4.08 30.72 31.18
N LEU A 180 5.30 30.57 30.65
CA LEU A 180 5.70 29.39 29.86
C LEU A 180 5.70 28.11 30.73
N ASN A 181 6.17 28.21 31.97
CA ASN A 181 6.14 27.07 32.89
C ASN A 181 4.73 26.65 33.28
N ILE A 182 3.82 27.61 33.49
CA ILE A 182 2.39 27.34 33.74
C ILE A 182 1.79 26.59 32.52
N PHE A 183 2.05 27.09 31.34
CA PHE A 183 1.56 26.47 30.11
C PHE A 183 2.07 25.03 29.96
N ASN A 184 3.37 24.79 30.16
CA ASN A 184 3.96 23.45 30.05
C ASN A 184 3.41 22.48 31.11
N GLN A 185 3.10 22.96 32.32
CA GLN A 185 2.49 22.17 33.39
C GLN A 185 1.04 21.79 33.01
N MET A 186 0.30 22.70 32.41
CA MET A 186 -1.06 22.42 31.91
C MET A 186 -1.06 21.39 30.75
N GLU A 187 -0.14 21.51 29.82
CA GLU A 187 0.02 20.52 28.75
C GLU A 187 0.47 19.14 29.27
N GLY A 188 1.27 19.11 30.32
CA GLY A 188 1.75 17.91 31.01
C GLY A 188 0.72 17.20 31.88
N ASN A 189 -0.56 17.62 31.90
CA ASN A 189 -1.61 17.09 32.77
C ASN A 189 -1.22 17.12 34.27
N ALA A 190 -0.51 18.15 34.70
CA ALA A 190 -0.13 18.31 36.10
C ALA A 190 -1.37 18.50 37.00
N THR A 191 -1.45 17.74 38.08
CA THR A 191 -2.58 17.77 39.05
C THR A 191 -2.63 19.06 39.87
N ALA A 192 -1.53 19.81 39.92
CA ALA A 192 -1.44 21.10 40.58
C ALA A 192 -0.49 22.03 39.79
N ILE A 193 -0.89 23.27 39.64
CA ILE A 193 -0.11 24.33 39.01
C ILE A 193 0.30 25.31 40.06
N VAL A 194 1.61 25.50 40.23
CA VAL A 194 2.15 26.49 41.20
C VAL A 194 2.28 27.81 40.45
N ILE A 195 1.59 28.84 40.96
CA ILE A 195 1.54 30.18 40.38
C ILE A 195 2.22 31.15 41.35
N ASP A 196 2.93 32.13 40.77
CA ASP A 196 3.55 33.21 41.54
C ASP A 196 2.45 34.15 42.10
N GLU A 197 2.54 34.56 43.35
CA GLU A 197 1.56 35.38 44.07
C GLU A 197 1.32 36.75 43.42
N GLU A 198 2.29 37.24 42.63
CA GLU A 198 2.18 38.48 41.84
C GLU A 198 1.49 38.30 40.46
N PHE A 199 1.12 37.07 40.09
CA PHE A 199 0.53 36.78 38.78
C PHE A 199 -0.99 36.96 38.85
N ASP A 200 -1.48 38.08 38.33
CA ASP A 200 -2.92 38.38 38.23
C ASP A 200 -3.54 37.56 37.11
N MET A 201 -4.21 36.46 37.45
CA MET A 201 -4.83 35.53 36.49
C MET A 201 -5.93 36.17 35.69
N ASP A 202 -6.77 37.00 36.30
CA ASP A 202 -7.95 37.62 35.64
C ASP A 202 -7.56 38.61 34.53
N LYS A 203 -6.40 39.25 34.68
CA LYS A 203 -5.87 40.18 33.67
C LYS A 203 -4.95 39.55 32.65
N SER A 204 -4.32 38.44 33.01
CA SER A 204 -3.23 37.84 32.25
C SER A 204 -3.68 36.64 31.39
N ILE A 205 -4.76 35.96 31.76
CA ILE A 205 -5.25 34.79 31.03
C ILE A 205 -6.57 35.10 30.38
N LYS A 206 -6.60 34.99 29.05
CA LYS A 206 -7.82 35.07 28.27
C LYS A 206 -8.09 33.71 27.62
N VAL A 207 -9.27 33.18 27.90
CA VAL A 207 -9.77 31.96 27.30
C VAL A 207 -10.58 32.33 26.04
N PHE A 208 -10.15 31.83 24.89
CA PHE A 208 -10.88 31.98 23.64
C PHE A 208 -11.62 30.69 23.34
N SER A 209 -12.92 30.74 23.25
CA SER A 209 -13.70 29.66 22.69
C SER A 209 -13.48 29.64 21.16
N THR A 210 -13.00 28.52 20.61
CA THR A 210 -12.80 28.37 19.18
C THR A 210 -14.10 28.17 18.43
N ASN A 211 -15.24 27.89 19.15
CA ASN A 211 -16.52 27.48 18.56
C ASN A 211 -16.40 26.39 17.47
N ALA A 212 -15.28 25.67 17.44
CA ALA A 212 -15.05 24.61 16.49
C ALA A 212 -15.98 23.43 16.81
N PRO A 213 -16.82 23.00 15.84
CA PRO A 213 -17.71 21.86 16.06
C PRO A 213 -16.85 20.59 16.26
N TYR A 214 -17.27 19.74 17.19
CA TYR A 214 -16.68 18.42 17.34
C TYR A 214 -17.15 17.51 16.19
N VAL A 215 -16.25 17.12 15.30
CA VAL A 215 -16.56 16.31 14.12
C VAL A 215 -15.68 15.05 14.03
N VAL A 216 -14.95 14.71 15.09
CA VAL A 216 -14.01 13.59 15.11
C VAL A 216 -14.67 12.26 14.76
N ASP A 217 -15.90 12.02 15.24
CA ASP A 217 -16.63 10.78 14.96
C ASP A 217 -16.90 10.61 13.46
N LYS A 218 -17.39 11.69 12.81
CA LYS A 218 -17.65 11.69 11.37
C LYS A 218 -16.38 11.51 10.55
N LEU A 219 -15.28 12.14 10.97
CA LEU A 219 -13.99 12.02 10.30
C LEU A 219 -13.40 10.62 10.49
N THR A 220 -13.61 10.00 11.66
CA THR A 220 -13.19 8.62 11.90
C THR A 220 -13.96 7.63 11.05
N THR A 221 -15.26 7.83 10.91
CA THR A 221 -16.10 7.06 9.98
C THR A 221 -15.59 7.23 8.55
N GLN A 222 -15.36 8.46 8.09
CA GLN A 222 -14.84 8.73 6.75
C GLN A 222 -13.47 8.05 6.53
N ARG A 223 -12.57 8.08 7.50
CA ARG A 223 -11.29 7.37 7.42
C ARG A 223 -11.48 5.86 7.28
N THR A 224 -12.47 5.28 7.97
CA THR A 224 -12.80 3.86 7.84
C THR A 224 -13.35 3.54 6.44
N HIS A 225 -14.15 4.43 5.85
CA HIS A 225 -14.61 4.27 4.47
C HIS A 225 -13.45 4.27 3.48
N VAL A 226 -12.54 5.24 3.54
CA VAL A 226 -11.35 5.26 2.67
C VAL A 226 -10.49 4.03 2.87
N TRP A 227 -10.32 3.56 4.12
CA TRP A 227 -9.61 2.31 4.40
C TRP A 227 -10.26 1.10 3.74
N ASN A 228 -11.60 0.98 3.83
CA ASN A 228 -12.33 -0.11 3.19
C ASN A 228 -12.26 -0.03 1.66
N GLU A 229 -12.28 1.17 1.09
CA GLU A 229 -12.09 1.40 -0.35
C GLU A 229 -10.73 0.88 -0.81
N VAL A 230 -9.66 1.18 -0.07
CA VAL A 230 -8.32 0.66 -0.36
C VAL A 230 -8.28 -0.86 -0.29
N MET A 231 -8.87 -1.45 0.74
CA MET A 231 -8.91 -2.92 0.87
C MET A 231 -9.67 -3.55 -0.29
N THR A 232 -10.82 -2.99 -0.67
CA THR A 232 -11.59 -3.43 -1.84
C THR A 232 -10.78 -3.29 -3.13
N PHE A 233 -10.09 -2.17 -3.32
CA PHE A 233 -9.21 -1.94 -4.47
C PHE A 233 -8.10 -3.00 -4.58
N LEU A 234 -7.51 -3.38 -3.47
CA LEU A 234 -6.48 -4.43 -3.42
C LEU A 234 -7.04 -5.86 -3.50
N GLY A 235 -8.36 -6.03 -3.46
CA GLY A 235 -8.98 -7.35 -3.39
C GLY A 235 -8.85 -8.03 -2.04
N ILE A 236 -8.63 -7.26 -0.97
CA ILE A 236 -8.54 -7.75 0.40
C ILE A 236 -9.92 -7.66 1.05
N LYS A 237 -10.39 -8.79 1.60
CA LYS A 237 -11.67 -8.83 2.31
C LYS A 237 -11.66 -7.89 3.51
N ASN A 238 -12.67 -7.05 3.62
CA ASN A 238 -12.86 -6.10 4.71
C ASN A 238 -14.24 -6.27 5.33
N ALA A 239 -14.32 -6.12 6.64
CA ALA A 239 -15.60 -6.11 7.34
C ALA A 239 -16.16 -4.69 7.35
N ASN A 240 -17.34 -4.49 6.79
CA ASN A 240 -18.05 -3.22 6.87
C ASN A 240 -18.60 -3.05 8.30
N VAL A 241 -17.86 -2.37 9.17
CA VAL A 241 -18.09 -2.31 10.64
C VAL A 241 -19.33 -1.52 11.02
N GLU A 242 -19.87 -0.69 10.12
CA GLU A 242 -20.94 0.25 10.47
C GLU A 242 -22.34 -0.34 10.58
N LYS A 243 -22.58 -1.54 10.05
CA LYS A 243 -23.91 -2.18 10.08
C LYS A 243 -23.91 -3.49 10.84
N ARG A 244 -23.51 -3.47 12.11
CA ARG A 244 -23.49 -4.68 12.95
C ARG A 244 -24.87 -5.30 13.24
N GLU A 245 -25.96 -4.59 13.03
CA GLU A 245 -27.28 -5.06 13.49
C GLU A 245 -28.22 -5.61 12.41
N ARG A 246 -27.99 -5.37 11.11
CA ARG A 246 -28.79 -5.96 10.01
C ARG A 246 -28.08 -5.84 8.66
N MET A 247 -26.99 -6.55 8.46
CA MET A 247 -26.54 -6.76 7.08
C MET A 247 -27.42 -7.82 6.44
N ILE A 248 -28.14 -7.45 5.38
CA ILE A 248 -28.85 -8.40 4.54
C ILE A 248 -27.78 -9.22 3.80
N THR A 249 -27.93 -10.54 3.77
CA THR A 249 -27.00 -11.50 3.14
C THR A 249 -26.57 -11.05 1.74
N ASP A 250 -27.50 -10.49 0.98
CA ASP A 250 -27.30 -9.99 -0.38
C ASP A 250 -26.30 -8.82 -0.45
N GLU A 251 -26.25 -7.94 0.57
CA GLU A 251 -25.26 -6.82 0.61
C GLU A 251 -23.84 -7.32 0.88
N VAL A 252 -23.71 -8.38 1.70
CA VAL A 252 -22.41 -9.02 1.98
C VAL A 252 -21.89 -9.74 0.74
N GLU A 253 -22.77 -10.49 0.07
CA GLU A 253 -22.42 -11.20 -1.16
C GLU A 253 -21.98 -10.24 -2.26
N SER A 254 -22.73 -9.15 -2.49
CA SER A 254 -22.37 -8.12 -3.47
C SER A 254 -21.02 -7.46 -3.18
N ASN A 255 -20.70 -7.16 -1.91
CA ASN A 255 -19.39 -6.61 -1.54
C ASN A 255 -18.26 -7.63 -1.77
N ASN A 256 -18.50 -8.90 -1.47
CA ASN A 256 -17.53 -9.97 -1.70
C ASN A 256 -17.25 -10.16 -3.19
N GLU A 257 -18.27 -10.13 -4.05
CA GLU A 257 -18.11 -10.20 -5.51
C GLU A 257 -17.25 -9.06 -6.04
N GLN A 258 -17.44 -7.83 -5.53
CA GLN A 258 -16.62 -6.68 -5.93
C GLN A 258 -15.16 -6.85 -5.50
N ILE A 259 -14.90 -7.34 -4.30
CA ILE A 259 -13.55 -7.61 -3.79
C ILE A 259 -12.87 -8.68 -4.65
N GLU A 260 -13.58 -9.76 -4.98
CA GLU A 260 -13.06 -10.83 -5.83
C GLU A 260 -12.78 -10.33 -7.26
N ALA A 261 -13.65 -9.51 -7.82
CA ALA A 261 -13.42 -8.87 -9.12
C ALA A 261 -12.15 -8.00 -9.10
N SER A 262 -11.93 -7.23 -8.04
CA SER A 262 -10.73 -6.40 -7.87
C SER A 262 -9.46 -7.24 -7.75
N ALA A 263 -9.48 -8.32 -6.95
CA ALA A 263 -8.37 -9.26 -6.84
C ALA A 263 -8.03 -9.92 -8.18
N ASN A 264 -9.05 -10.27 -8.96
CA ASN A 264 -8.91 -10.91 -10.27
C ASN A 264 -8.24 -10.01 -11.31
N ILE A 265 -8.34 -8.68 -11.20
CA ILE A 265 -7.63 -7.73 -12.07
C ILE A 265 -6.11 -8.00 -12.05
N PHE A 266 -5.57 -8.27 -10.87
CA PHE A 266 -4.14 -8.54 -10.69
C PHE A 266 -3.80 -10.02 -10.88
N LEU A 267 -4.66 -10.93 -10.40
CA LEU A 267 -4.41 -12.37 -10.42
C LEU A 267 -4.39 -12.92 -11.86
N LYS A 268 -5.34 -12.53 -12.68
CA LYS A 268 -5.47 -12.99 -14.06
C LYS A 268 -4.20 -12.74 -14.88
N ALA A 269 -3.68 -11.52 -14.85
CA ALA A 269 -2.46 -11.18 -15.60
C ALA A 269 -1.24 -12.02 -15.19
N ARG A 270 -1.15 -12.37 -13.88
CA ARG A 270 -0.12 -13.26 -13.35
C ARG A 270 -0.32 -14.71 -13.81
N GLN A 271 -1.56 -15.20 -13.81
CA GLN A 271 -1.88 -16.54 -14.26
C GLN A 271 -1.59 -16.70 -15.75
N GLU A 272 -1.98 -15.75 -16.59
CA GLU A 272 -1.64 -15.76 -18.03
C GLU A 272 -0.12 -15.73 -18.26
N ALA A 273 0.63 -15.06 -17.40
CA ALA A 273 2.09 -15.10 -17.47
C ALA A 273 2.64 -16.46 -17.05
N CYS A 274 2.08 -17.11 -16.03
CA CYS A 274 2.43 -18.49 -15.67
C CYS A 274 2.20 -19.46 -16.82
N ASP A 275 1.07 -19.36 -17.51
CA ASP A 275 0.77 -20.21 -18.69
C ASP A 275 1.80 -20.02 -19.80
N ARG A 276 2.19 -18.77 -20.07
CA ARG A 276 3.24 -18.48 -21.07
C ARG A 276 4.62 -18.99 -20.62
N ILE A 277 4.96 -18.85 -19.33
CA ILE A 277 6.21 -19.37 -18.77
C ILE A 277 6.26 -20.90 -18.91
N ASN A 278 5.21 -21.61 -18.52
CA ASN A 278 5.13 -23.06 -18.58
C ASN A 278 5.11 -23.58 -20.01
N THR A 279 4.57 -22.81 -20.96
CA THR A 279 4.61 -23.16 -22.40
C THR A 279 6.02 -22.96 -22.96
N LEU A 280 6.68 -21.85 -22.63
CA LEU A 280 8.02 -21.56 -23.11
C LEU A 280 9.07 -22.50 -22.48
N TYR A 281 8.88 -22.82 -21.20
CA TYR A 281 9.79 -23.66 -20.38
C TYR A 281 9.04 -24.85 -19.79
N PRO A 282 8.82 -25.93 -20.57
CA PRO A 282 7.99 -27.07 -20.13
C PRO A 282 8.51 -27.82 -18.90
N GLU A 283 9.79 -27.61 -18.54
CA GLU A 283 10.38 -28.15 -17.34
C GLU A 283 9.93 -27.44 -16.04
N LEU A 284 9.29 -26.26 -16.17
CA LEU A 284 8.74 -25.52 -15.07
C LEU A 284 7.26 -25.83 -14.86
N ASN A 285 6.80 -25.66 -13.63
CA ASN A 285 5.38 -25.73 -13.28
C ASN A 285 5.03 -24.57 -12.36
N VAL A 286 5.12 -23.37 -12.91
CA VAL A 286 4.88 -22.13 -12.15
C VAL A 286 3.39 -21.86 -12.06
N SER A 287 2.91 -21.55 -10.89
CA SER A 287 1.53 -21.11 -10.65
C SER A 287 1.48 -19.98 -9.63
N VAL A 288 0.37 -19.27 -9.61
CA VAL A 288 0.13 -18.16 -8.67
C VAL A 288 -1.30 -18.19 -8.16
N LYS A 289 -1.45 -17.93 -6.88
CA LYS A 289 -2.76 -17.85 -6.22
C LYS A 289 -2.79 -16.69 -5.24
N LEU A 290 -3.97 -16.29 -4.80
CA LEU A 290 -4.12 -15.40 -3.65
C LEU A 290 -3.67 -16.14 -2.39
N ARG A 291 -2.97 -15.44 -1.50
CA ARG A 291 -2.45 -16.03 -0.27
C ARG A 291 -3.57 -16.44 0.68
N ASP A 292 -3.56 -17.69 1.14
CA ASP A 292 -4.61 -18.30 1.97
C ASP A 292 -4.82 -17.55 3.30
N SER A 293 -3.78 -16.96 3.91
CA SER A 293 -3.93 -16.17 5.14
C SER A 293 -4.88 -14.97 5.00
N ILE A 294 -5.03 -14.45 3.78
CA ILE A 294 -5.99 -13.40 3.45
C ILE A 294 -7.41 -13.98 3.33
N VAL A 295 -7.52 -15.25 2.94
CA VAL A 295 -8.78 -15.99 2.75
C VAL A 295 -9.27 -16.65 4.04
N GLU A 296 -8.38 -17.26 4.83
CA GLU A 296 -8.73 -18.02 6.04
C GLU A 296 -9.21 -17.17 7.21
N GLU A 297 -8.67 -15.96 7.37
CA GLU A 297 -9.07 -15.08 8.47
C GLU A 297 -10.54 -14.65 8.32
N PHE A 298 -11.03 -14.60 7.09
CA PHE A 298 -12.43 -14.35 6.78
C PHE A 298 -13.32 -15.58 7.06
N ASN A 299 -12.90 -16.78 6.67
CA ASN A 299 -13.66 -18.00 6.91
C ASN A 299 -13.80 -18.31 8.41
N ARG A 300 -12.83 -17.93 9.24
CA ARG A 300 -12.93 -17.99 10.69
C ARG A 300 -13.97 -17.01 11.26
N GLN A 301 -14.01 -15.80 10.74
CA GLN A 301 -14.95 -14.77 11.19
C GLN A 301 -16.41 -15.11 10.78
N THR A 302 -16.62 -15.61 9.56
CA THR A 302 -17.97 -16.01 9.11
C THR A 302 -18.49 -17.26 9.83
N ASN A 303 -17.65 -18.23 10.14
CA ASN A 303 -18.04 -19.44 10.88
C ASN A 303 -18.30 -19.18 12.38
N THR A 304 -17.76 -18.10 12.94
CA THR A 304 -18.04 -17.73 14.35
C THR A 304 -19.40 -17.06 14.53
N PHE A 305 -20.02 -16.58 13.44
CA PHE A 305 -21.34 -15.95 13.47
C PHE A 305 -22.49 -16.85 13.01
N GLY A 306 -22.19 -18.09 12.56
CA GLY A 306 -23.18 -19.05 12.03
C GLY A 306 -23.61 -20.17 12.99
N VAL A 307 -23.12 -20.20 14.22
CA VAL A 307 -23.55 -21.15 15.24
C VAL A 307 -24.18 -20.38 16.39
N GLY A 308 -25.37 -19.91 16.19
CA GLY A 308 -26.31 -19.60 17.27
C GLY A 308 -27.19 -20.80 17.47
N ASP A 309 -27.05 -21.42 18.63
CA ASP A 309 -27.83 -22.59 19.11
C ASP A 309 -29.34 -22.41 18.89
N ASP A 310 -29.87 -23.22 18.01
CA ASP A 310 -31.26 -23.69 18.12
C ASP A 310 -31.24 -24.99 18.92
N ASP A 311 -31.20 -24.88 20.23
CA ASP A 311 -31.59 -25.95 21.17
C ASP A 311 -31.93 -25.29 22.53
N GLU A 312 -33.21 -24.89 22.70
CA GLU A 312 -34.10 -25.19 23.85
C GLU A 312 -35.43 -24.44 23.71
#